data_58f378427ecb45cdef6cde59338e5fc1
#
_entry.id   58f378427ecb45cdef6cde59338e5fc1
#
_cell.length_a   1.000
_cell.length_b   1.000
_cell.length_c   1.000
_cell.angle_alpha   90.00
_cell.angle_beta   90.00
_cell.angle_gamma   90.00
#
_symmetry.space_group_name_H-M   'P 1'
#
loop_
_entity.id
_entity.type
_entity.pdbx_description
1 polymer ?
#
loop_
_entity_poly.entity_id
_entity_poly.type
_entity_poly.pdbx_seq_one_letter_code
_entity_poly.pdbx_strand_id
1 'polypeptide(L)'
;MANSSNLNYQNTVDQSDRNVPVNLRQTGDPGIQLLISNRVRKSAYWHLSCEAGCWRATVYNRMYHPRGYVRPEDGGAMVEYRALVNDVTLWNVAVERPIRVKGPDAEAFCNFVCTRDITRVPPMKGRYVILCNEQGKVLNDPVMLRLAEDEFWFTISDSDLMLWFQGVNVMAKYDVTIEEIDVCPLQIQGPKSEALLVDLEGEAVSEVPYYGLMQTEIAGVECLISQTGFTGEKGYEVYAYDSTMNAEKVWNRIREVGEAHNLMVIAPAHHRRIAAGILSYGQDLDHESNPFQCYLGHMVPKSKSADYIGKQALEETRELINAGKHPFSHTLVGLKIGGKPIEDYAPDFWLVSDESSDAPIGWITSPWYSPELETNIAMAYVPVAKSALGTRLQAWLPDEYLNYPGHPERAEVVQMPFRPSVNMSSRERARAEGRDYAY
;
A
#
# COMPACT_ATOMS: atom_id res chain seq x y z
N MET A 1 19.38 18.22 22.09
CA MET A 1 18.08 18.69 21.60
C MET A 1 18.28 19.09 20.16
N ALA A 2 17.70 18.33 19.24
CA ALA A 2 17.67 18.74 17.84
C ALA A 2 17.04 20.14 17.82
N ASN A 3 17.70 21.07 17.15
CA ASN A 3 17.28 22.46 17.17
C ASN A 3 15.99 22.56 16.35
N SER A 4 14.84 22.46 17.01
CA SER A 4 13.51 22.54 16.40
C SER A 4 13.27 23.87 15.65
N SER A 5 14.20 24.82 15.80
CA SER A 5 14.14 26.12 15.15
C SER A 5 14.26 26.09 13.62
N ASN A 6 14.69 24.96 13.03
CA ASN A 6 14.82 24.81 11.58
C ASN A 6 13.59 24.18 10.92
N LEU A 7 12.62 23.70 11.70
CA LEU A 7 11.36 23.20 11.17
C LEU A 7 10.34 24.34 11.18
N ASN A 8 9.75 24.65 10.05
CA ASN A 8 8.74 25.71 9.96
C ASN A 8 7.39 25.22 10.50
N TYR A 9 7.26 25.19 11.82
CA TYR A 9 6.05 24.72 12.50
C TYR A 9 4.81 25.61 12.30
N GLN A 10 5.00 26.82 11.81
CA GLN A 10 3.92 27.81 11.71
C GLN A 10 3.16 27.77 10.40
N ASN A 11 3.73 27.16 9.37
CA ASN A 11 3.12 27.13 8.04
C ASN A 11 3.04 25.72 7.47
N THR A 12 1.92 25.05 7.72
CA THR A 12 1.67 23.67 7.29
C THR A 12 1.42 23.52 5.79
N VAL A 13 1.27 24.61 5.05
CA VAL A 13 1.02 24.63 3.60
C VAL A 13 2.10 25.36 2.80
N ASP A 14 3.23 25.65 3.43
CA ASP A 14 4.37 26.28 2.75
C ASP A 14 4.98 25.28 1.75
N GLN A 15 4.85 25.59 0.48
CA GLN A 15 5.37 24.77 -0.61
C GLN A 15 6.90 24.81 -0.71
N SER A 16 7.54 25.86 -0.18
CA SER A 16 9.00 26.01 -0.24
C SER A 16 9.75 25.07 0.70
N ASP A 17 9.06 24.53 1.71
CA ASP A 17 9.65 23.66 2.75
C ASP A 17 9.11 22.22 2.72
N ARG A 18 8.80 21.74 1.53
CA ARG A 18 8.25 20.37 1.33
C ARG A 18 9.25 19.25 1.52
N ASN A 19 10.52 19.56 1.64
CA ASN A 19 11.55 18.55 1.96
C ASN A 19 11.38 17.98 3.39
N VAL A 20 10.59 18.63 4.22
CA VAL A 20 10.23 18.15 5.55
C VAL A 20 8.73 17.85 5.57
N PRO A 21 8.29 16.59 5.64
CA PRO A 21 6.88 16.22 5.73
C PRO A 21 6.15 16.97 6.84
N VAL A 22 4.89 17.31 6.60
CA VAL A 22 4.08 18.09 7.55
C VAL A 22 4.01 17.46 8.93
N ASN A 23 3.91 16.14 9.00
CA ASN A 23 3.87 15.38 10.25
C ASN A 23 5.19 15.40 11.05
N LEU A 24 6.30 15.77 10.45
CA LEU A 24 7.55 16.02 11.20
C LEU A 24 7.56 17.38 11.86
N ARG A 25 6.59 18.23 11.55
CA ARG A 25 6.40 19.53 12.18
C ARG A 25 5.57 19.31 13.44
N GLN A 26 5.97 19.92 14.52
CA GLN A 26 5.21 19.86 15.75
C GLN A 26 3.87 20.59 15.54
N THR A 27 2.78 19.84 15.44
CA THR A 27 1.48 20.37 15.03
C THR A 27 0.57 20.76 16.17
N GLY A 28 0.99 20.61 17.40
CA GLY A 28 0.21 21.11 18.52
C GLY A 28 0.13 20.22 19.74
N ASP A 29 -0.87 20.48 20.57
CA ASP A 29 -1.11 19.83 21.83
C ASP A 29 -1.61 18.40 21.60
N PRO A 30 -0.99 17.36 22.18
CA PRO A 30 -1.46 15.97 22.10
C PRO A 30 -2.85 15.76 22.72
N GLY A 31 -3.41 16.73 23.41
CA GLY A 31 -4.75 16.69 23.99
C GLY A 31 -5.90 16.97 23.03
N ILE A 32 -5.66 17.25 21.75
CA ILE A 32 -6.74 17.52 20.78
C ILE A 32 -7.54 16.25 20.51
N GLN A 33 -8.85 16.30 20.78
CA GLN A 33 -9.78 15.22 20.44
C GLN A 33 -10.15 15.30 18.96
N LEU A 34 -9.89 14.23 18.20
CA LEU A 34 -10.34 14.10 16.83
C LEU A 34 -11.85 13.73 16.77
N LEU A 35 -12.66 14.63 16.19
CA LEU A 35 -14.06 14.35 15.91
C LEU A 35 -14.22 13.67 14.54
N ILE A 36 -14.65 12.42 14.56
CA ILE A 36 -15.04 11.71 13.34
C ILE A 36 -16.46 12.13 12.96
N SER A 37 -16.61 12.69 11.76
CA SER A 37 -17.87 13.23 11.28
C SER A 37 -18.51 12.34 10.20
N ASN A 38 -19.73 12.70 9.74
CA ASN A 38 -20.42 12.04 8.63
C ASN A 38 -19.72 12.17 7.26
N ARG A 39 -18.59 12.87 7.19
CA ARG A 39 -17.73 12.93 6.00
C ARG A 39 -16.92 11.64 5.79
N VAL A 40 -16.81 10.83 6.83
CA VAL A 40 -16.17 9.51 6.77
C VAL A 40 -17.23 8.47 6.52
N ARG A 41 -17.13 7.76 5.39
CA ARG A 41 -18.09 6.74 4.97
C ARG A 41 -17.87 5.43 5.75
N LYS A 42 -18.93 4.65 5.85
CA LYS A 42 -18.89 3.25 6.29
C LYS A 42 -18.93 2.35 5.08
N SER A 43 -18.09 1.33 5.04
CA SER A 43 -18.20 0.29 4.02
C SER A 43 -19.36 -0.65 4.31
N ALA A 44 -19.74 -1.46 3.33
CA ALA A 44 -20.75 -2.51 3.51
C ALA A 44 -20.40 -3.52 4.61
N TYR A 45 -19.10 -3.70 4.91
CA TYR A 45 -18.59 -4.60 5.95
C TYR A 45 -18.30 -3.92 7.30
N TRP A 46 -18.55 -2.61 7.44
CA TRP A 46 -18.13 -1.89 8.65
C TRP A 46 -18.82 -2.40 9.92
N HIS A 47 -20.13 -2.62 9.88
CA HIS A 47 -20.88 -3.16 11.04
C HIS A 47 -20.39 -4.57 11.41
N LEU A 48 -20.09 -5.43 10.43
CA LEU A 48 -19.55 -6.76 10.64
C LEU A 48 -18.13 -6.72 11.24
N SER A 49 -17.33 -5.74 10.85
CA SER A 49 -16.04 -5.48 11.47
C SER A 49 -16.19 -5.10 12.94
N CYS A 50 -17.18 -4.24 13.28
CA CYS A 50 -17.46 -3.88 14.67
C CYS A 50 -17.94 -5.09 15.48
N GLU A 51 -18.83 -5.91 14.93
CA GLU A 51 -19.30 -7.16 15.56
C GLU A 51 -18.18 -8.18 15.76
N ALA A 52 -17.21 -8.22 14.84
CA ALA A 52 -16.00 -9.05 14.98
C ALA A 52 -14.99 -8.51 15.99
N GLY A 53 -15.25 -7.36 16.64
CA GLY A 53 -14.41 -6.81 17.68
C GLY A 53 -13.41 -5.74 17.24
N CYS A 54 -13.61 -5.11 16.06
CA CYS A 54 -12.78 -3.98 15.65
C CYS A 54 -12.85 -2.86 16.68
N TRP A 55 -11.73 -2.59 17.36
CA TRP A 55 -11.67 -1.58 18.42
C TRP A 55 -10.90 -0.32 18.01
N ARG A 56 -10.14 -0.38 16.91
CA ARG A 56 -9.31 0.71 16.41
C ARG A 56 -9.48 0.84 14.89
N ALA A 57 -9.60 2.05 14.39
CA ALA A 57 -9.71 2.35 12.97
C ALA A 57 -8.95 3.62 12.60
N THR A 58 -8.61 3.75 11.34
CA THR A 58 -8.13 4.99 10.71
C THR A 58 -9.09 5.40 9.60
N VAL A 59 -8.79 6.50 8.94
CA VAL A 59 -9.49 6.95 7.73
C VAL A 59 -8.59 6.69 6.52
N TYR A 60 -9.14 6.03 5.50
CA TYR A 60 -8.50 5.77 4.23
C TYR A 60 -9.56 5.93 3.12
N ASN A 61 -9.25 6.62 2.05
CA ASN A 61 -10.22 6.94 1.00
C ASN A 61 -11.55 7.50 1.52
N ARG A 62 -11.50 8.34 2.58
CA ARG A 62 -12.67 8.89 3.29
C ARG A 62 -13.60 7.83 3.89
N MET A 63 -13.08 6.64 4.22
CA MET A 63 -13.81 5.54 4.84
C MET A 63 -13.12 5.07 6.11
N TYR A 64 -13.89 4.50 7.03
CA TYR A 64 -13.33 3.79 8.18
C TYR A 64 -12.56 2.56 7.70
N HIS A 65 -11.33 2.45 8.15
CA HIS A 65 -10.45 1.33 7.85
C HIS A 65 -9.98 0.66 9.15
N PRO A 66 -10.28 -0.64 9.37
CA PRO A 66 -9.86 -1.34 10.57
C PRO A 66 -8.34 -1.28 10.79
N ARG A 67 -7.94 -1.12 12.06
CA ARG A 67 -6.53 -1.05 12.49
C ARG A 67 -6.21 -1.91 13.72
N GLY A 68 -7.17 -2.70 14.22
CA GLY A 68 -6.97 -3.65 15.29
C GLY A 68 -8.25 -4.33 15.71
N TYR A 69 -8.16 -5.63 15.91
CA TYR A 69 -9.20 -6.48 16.47
C TYR A 69 -8.76 -7.06 17.82
N VAL A 70 -7.51 -7.47 17.93
CA VAL A 70 -6.95 -7.92 19.21
C VAL A 70 -6.41 -6.72 19.98
N ARG A 71 -6.85 -6.59 21.23
CA ARG A 71 -6.40 -5.49 22.09
C ARG A 71 -4.97 -5.71 22.58
N PRO A 72 -4.20 -4.65 22.91
CA PRO A 72 -2.82 -4.78 23.40
C PRO A 72 -2.70 -5.70 24.61
N GLU A 73 -3.65 -5.65 25.55
CA GLU A 73 -3.69 -6.50 26.75
C GLU A 73 -3.87 -8.00 26.42
N ASP A 74 -4.43 -8.33 25.24
CA ASP A 74 -4.64 -9.69 24.75
C ASP A 74 -3.53 -10.13 23.76
N GLY A 75 -2.46 -9.36 23.63
CA GLY A 75 -1.31 -9.62 22.77
C GLY A 75 -1.29 -8.87 21.44
N GLY A 76 -2.30 -8.02 21.18
CA GLY A 76 -2.31 -7.03 20.10
C GLY A 76 -2.03 -7.55 18.70
N ALA A 77 -1.40 -6.71 17.90
CA ALA A 77 -1.06 -7.00 16.50
C ALA A 77 -0.19 -8.25 16.30
N MET A 78 0.52 -8.70 17.35
CA MET A 78 1.34 -9.93 17.28
C MET A 78 0.49 -11.21 17.23
N VAL A 79 -0.70 -11.21 17.84
CA VAL A 79 -1.65 -12.32 17.72
C VAL A 79 -2.21 -12.36 16.30
N GLU A 80 -2.61 -11.20 15.76
CA GLU A 80 -3.07 -11.07 14.38
C GLU A 80 -1.99 -11.51 13.37
N TYR A 81 -0.73 -11.13 13.62
CA TYR A 81 0.41 -11.59 12.81
C TYR A 81 0.56 -13.10 12.78
N ARG A 82 0.47 -13.76 13.96
CA ARG A 82 0.61 -15.22 14.04
C ARG A 82 -0.49 -15.95 13.27
N ALA A 83 -1.72 -15.44 13.33
CA ALA A 83 -2.83 -15.98 12.54
C ALA A 83 -2.56 -15.87 11.03
N LEU A 84 -2.03 -14.71 10.59
CA LEU A 84 -1.69 -14.48 9.19
C LEU A 84 -0.60 -15.43 8.67
N VAL A 85 0.45 -15.66 9.43
CA VAL A 85 1.61 -16.46 8.95
C VAL A 85 1.46 -17.95 9.14
N ASN A 86 0.54 -18.42 10.02
CA ASN A 86 0.34 -19.82 10.33
C ASN A 86 -0.97 -20.42 9.78
N ASP A 87 -2.00 -19.58 9.62
CA ASP A 87 -3.35 -20.03 9.30
C ASP A 87 -3.93 -19.23 8.12
N VAL A 88 -5.10 -18.65 8.28
CA VAL A 88 -5.75 -17.77 7.30
C VAL A 88 -6.46 -16.62 8.01
N THR A 89 -6.49 -15.47 7.36
CA THR A 89 -7.10 -14.27 7.92
C THR A 89 -8.07 -13.62 6.94
N LEU A 90 -9.10 -12.96 7.47
CA LEU A 90 -10.09 -12.19 6.73
C LEU A 90 -9.95 -10.71 7.06
N TRP A 91 -9.84 -9.86 6.03
CA TRP A 91 -9.66 -8.42 6.17
C TRP A 91 -10.76 -7.66 5.46
N ASN A 92 -11.32 -6.67 6.12
CA ASN A 92 -12.16 -5.66 5.46
C ASN A 92 -11.26 -4.60 4.82
N VAL A 93 -11.11 -4.67 3.49
CA VAL A 93 -10.35 -3.73 2.68
C VAL A 93 -11.24 -2.95 1.69
N ALA A 94 -12.52 -2.83 2.00
CA ALA A 94 -13.51 -2.10 1.17
C ALA A 94 -13.17 -0.62 0.94
N VAL A 95 -12.18 -0.09 1.66
CA VAL A 95 -11.62 1.24 1.45
C VAL A 95 -10.93 1.41 0.10
N GLU A 96 -10.62 0.32 -0.60
CA GLU A 96 -9.98 0.33 -1.93
C GLU A 96 -10.91 0.78 -3.06
N ARG A 97 -12.20 0.98 -2.80
CA ARG A 97 -13.17 1.65 -3.68
C ARG A 97 -12.94 1.37 -5.17
N PRO A 98 -13.37 0.24 -5.73
CA PRO A 98 -13.15 -0.07 -7.14
C PRO A 98 -13.76 0.97 -8.08
N ILE A 99 -12.92 1.56 -8.93
CA ILE A 99 -13.33 2.49 -9.98
C ILE A 99 -13.38 1.73 -11.29
N ARG A 100 -14.57 1.66 -11.90
CA ARG A 100 -14.79 1.04 -13.19
C ARG A 100 -14.55 2.04 -14.32
N VAL A 101 -13.80 1.61 -15.31
CA VAL A 101 -13.67 2.25 -16.63
C VAL A 101 -14.22 1.25 -17.65
N LYS A 102 -15.32 1.62 -18.34
CA LYS A 102 -15.97 0.75 -19.31
C LYS A 102 -16.40 1.51 -20.55
N GLY A 103 -16.18 0.95 -21.71
CA GLY A 103 -16.60 1.50 -23.00
C GLY A 103 -15.66 1.15 -24.13
N PRO A 104 -16.02 1.54 -25.39
CA PRO A 104 -15.25 1.21 -26.57
C PRO A 104 -13.77 1.63 -26.51
N ASP A 105 -13.47 2.74 -25.82
CA ASP A 105 -12.13 3.30 -25.69
C ASP A 105 -11.47 2.96 -24.34
N ALA A 106 -12.00 2.02 -23.55
CA ALA A 106 -11.52 1.73 -22.21
C ALA A 106 -10.05 1.30 -22.17
N GLU A 107 -9.62 0.41 -23.09
CA GLU A 107 -8.21 0.00 -23.18
C GLU A 107 -7.30 1.20 -23.52
N ALA A 108 -7.68 2.02 -24.47
CA ALA A 108 -6.91 3.19 -24.88
C ALA A 108 -6.80 4.22 -23.75
N PHE A 109 -7.91 4.50 -23.04
CA PHE A 109 -7.92 5.38 -21.89
C PHE A 109 -7.05 4.84 -20.74
N CYS A 110 -7.23 3.58 -20.35
CA CYS A 110 -6.43 2.94 -19.31
C CYS A 110 -4.94 2.92 -19.65
N ASN A 111 -4.62 2.68 -20.94
CA ASN A 111 -3.24 2.74 -21.40
C ASN A 111 -2.66 4.16 -21.36
N PHE A 112 -3.47 5.19 -21.59
CA PHE A 112 -3.05 6.59 -21.54
C PHE A 112 -2.79 7.08 -20.11
N VAL A 113 -3.56 6.62 -19.12
CA VAL A 113 -3.41 7.06 -17.73
C VAL A 113 -2.38 6.26 -16.93
N CYS A 114 -2.01 5.06 -17.37
CA CYS A 114 -1.03 4.20 -16.71
C CYS A 114 0.37 4.32 -17.29
N THR A 115 1.41 4.20 -16.47
CA THR A 115 2.80 4.15 -16.97
C THR A 115 3.11 2.84 -17.71
N ARG A 116 2.52 1.72 -17.26
CA ARG A 116 2.68 0.39 -17.89
C ARG A 116 1.85 0.25 -19.17
N ASP A 117 2.30 -0.61 -20.05
CA ASP A 117 1.56 -0.98 -21.27
C ASP A 117 0.41 -1.94 -20.89
N ILE A 118 -0.81 -1.41 -20.87
CA ILE A 118 -2.02 -2.12 -20.45
C ILE A 118 -2.53 -3.05 -21.53
N THR A 119 -2.21 -2.79 -22.80
CA THR A 119 -2.62 -3.66 -23.93
C THR A 119 -2.05 -5.08 -23.82
N ARG A 120 -1.01 -5.28 -23.00
CA ARG A 120 -0.40 -6.59 -22.75
C ARG A 120 -1.07 -7.38 -21.62
N VAL A 121 -2.07 -6.84 -20.97
CA VAL A 121 -2.82 -7.52 -19.91
C VAL A 121 -4.07 -8.14 -20.55
N PRO A 122 -4.18 -9.47 -20.68
CA PRO A 122 -5.37 -10.08 -21.25
C PRO A 122 -6.58 -9.96 -20.32
N PRO A 123 -7.80 -10.12 -20.79
CA PRO A 123 -8.99 -10.27 -19.95
C PRO A 123 -8.81 -11.35 -18.88
N MET A 124 -9.50 -11.21 -17.77
CA MET A 124 -9.42 -12.03 -16.57
C MET A 124 -8.02 -12.05 -15.95
N LYS A 125 -7.32 -10.89 -16.02
CA LYS A 125 -6.02 -10.66 -15.38
C LYS A 125 -5.96 -9.28 -14.72
N GLY A 126 -5.31 -9.26 -13.57
CA GLY A 126 -4.92 -8.04 -12.89
C GLY A 126 -3.47 -7.61 -13.16
N ARG A 127 -3.16 -6.41 -12.76
CA ARG A 127 -1.80 -5.86 -12.80
C ARG A 127 -1.66 -4.71 -11.81
N TYR A 128 -0.60 -4.76 -10.99
CA TYR A 128 -0.20 -3.58 -10.21
C TYR A 128 0.32 -2.51 -11.18
N VAL A 129 -0.23 -1.31 -11.09
CA VAL A 129 0.09 -0.18 -11.97
C VAL A 129 0.35 1.07 -11.14
N ILE A 130 1.03 2.05 -11.72
CA ILE A 130 1.15 3.39 -11.15
C ILE A 130 0.61 4.41 -12.15
N LEU A 131 -0.01 5.44 -11.60
CA LEU A 131 -0.49 6.59 -12.35
C LEU A 131 0.28 7.82 -11.89
N CYS A 132 0.70 8.61 -12.85
CA CYS A 132 1.46 9.84 -12.57
C CYS A 132 0.76 11.05 -13.19
N ASN A 133 1.06 12.23 -12.62
CA ASN A 133 0.75 13.49 -13.28
C ASN A 133 1.79 13.82 -14.36
N GLU A 134 1.62 14.93 -15.07
CA GLU A 134 2.52 15.35 -16.14
C GLU A 134 3.94 15.68 -15.66
N GLN A 135 4.15 15.93 -14.36
CA GLN A 135 5.48 16.10 -13.76
C GLN A 135 6.13 14.79 -13.34
N GLY A 136 5.49 13.63 -13.63
CA GLY A 136 5.99 12.31 -13.25
C GLY A 136 5.86 11.99 -11.76
N LYS A 137 4.95 12.66 -11.03
CA LYS A 137 4.64 12.39 -9.63
C LYS A 137 3.52 11.38 -9.50
N VAL A 138 3.63 10.47 -8.54
CA VAL A 138 2.66 9.37 -8.35
C VAL A 138 1.34 9.88 -7.78
N LEU A 139 0.26 9.67 -8.49
CA LEU A 139 -1.09 10.03 -8.04
C LEU A 139 -1.80 8.89 -7.33
N ASN A 140 -1.53 7.67 -7.74
CA ASN A 140 -2.08 6.45 -7.15
C ASN A 140 -1.28 5.22 -7.62
N ASP A 141 -1.35 4.13 -6.88
CA ASP A 141 -0.68 2.87 -7.18
C ASP A 141 -1.62 1.66 -7.05
N PRO A 142 -2.71 1.62 -7.83
CA PRO A 142 -3.77 0.62 -7.69
C PRO A 142 -3.39 -0.73 -8.27
N VAL A 143 -4.14 -1.76 -7.88
CA VAL A 143 -4.28 -2.95 -8.71
C VAL A 143 -5.36 -2.70 -9.75
N MET A 144 -5.00 -2.80 -11.02
CA MET A 144 -5.94 -2.78 -12.13
C MET A 144 -6.37 -4.21 -12.46
N LEU A 145 -7.67 -4.45 -12.57
CA LEU A 145 -8.28 -5.70 -12.98
C LEU A 145 -8.90 -5.51 -14.36
N ARG A 146 -8.51 -6.31 -15.34
CA ARG A 146 -9.14 -6.33 -16.69
C ARG A 146 -10.16 -7.46 -16.73
N LEU A 147 -11.45 -7.14 -16.72
CA LEU A 147 -12.53 -8.11 -16.71
C LEU A 147 -12.88 -8.55 -18.13
N ALA A 148 -12.89 -7.58 -19.07
CA ALA A 148 -13.23 -7.81 -20.49
C ALA A 148 -12.31 -6.96 -21.39
N GLU A 149 -12.53 -7.00 -22.69
CA GLU A 149 -11.80 -6.16 -23.64
C GLU A 149 -12.06 -4.66 -23.40
N ASP A 150 -13.27 -4.33 -22.94
CA ASP A 150 -13.78 -2.98 -22.75
C ASP A 150 -14.11 -2.65 -21.29
N GLU A 151 -13.66 -3.46 -20.30
CA GLU A 151 -13.97 -3.24 -18.90
C GLU A 151 -12.77 -3.45 -17.99
N PHE A 152 -12.42 -2.40 -17.21
CA PHE A 152 -11.32 -2.34 -16.27
C PHE A 152 -11.79 -1.81 -14.93
N TRP A 153 -11.32 -2.41 -13.83
CA TRP A 153 -11.49 -1.89 -12.49
C TRP A 153 -10.15 -1.49 -11.91
N PHE A 154 -10.14 -0.42 -11.12
CA PHE A 154 -8.98 0.03 -10.36
C PHE A 154 -9.33 0.00 -8.88
N THR A 155 -8.67 -0.86 -8.10
CA THR A 155 -8.77 -0.88 -6.64
C THR A 155 -7.80 0.15 -6.09
N ILE A 156 -8.34 1.31 -5.68
CA ILE A 156 -7.55 2.53 -5.48
C ILE A 156 -6.87 2.60 -4.11
N SER A 157 -5.67 3.15 -4.11
CA SER A 157 -5.00 3.63 -2.90
C SER A 157 -5.57 4.97 -2.44
N ASP A 158 -5.04 5.57 -1.35
CA ASP A 158 -5.62 6.72 -0.66
C ASP A 158 -5.53 8.04 -1.45
N SER A 159 -6.17 8.07 -2.63
CA SER A 159 -6.37 9.30 -3.39
C SER A 159 -7.61 9.20 -4.30
N ASP A 160 -8.16 10.34 -4.72
CA ASP A 160 -9.44 10.38 -5.47
C ASP A 160 -9.23 10.16 -6.98
N LEU A 161 -8.94 8.91 -7.36
CA LEU A 161 -8.62 8.54 -8.73
C LEU A 161 -9.82 8.71 -9.68
N MET A 162 -11.06 8.54 -9.18
CA MET A 162 -12.25 8.74 -10.01
C MET A 162 -12.32 10.17 -10.53
N LEU A 163 -12.12 11.16 -9.65
CA LEU A 163 -12.15 12.57 -10.06
C LEU A 163 -11.01 12.91 -11.03
N TRP A 164 -9.83 12.29 -10.82
CA TRP A 164 -8.71 12.43 -11.76
C TRP A 164 -9.07 11.87 -13.13
N PHE A 165 -9.59 10.66 -13.21
CA PHE A 165 -9.99 10.02 -14.48
C PHE A 165 -11.04 10.84 -15.21
N GLN A 166 -12.08 11.28 -14.51
CA GLN A 166 -13.13 12.12 -15.09
C GLN A 166 -12.54 13.46 -15.59
N GLY A 167 -11.65 14.09 -14.80
CA GLY A 167 -10.98 15.34 -15.18
C GLY A 167 -10.11 15.19 -16.43
N VAL A 168 -9.31 14.13 -16.52
CA VAL A 168 -8.51 13.81 -17.71
C VAL A 168 -9.40 13.58 -18.92
N ASN A 169 -10.52 12.85 -18.77
CA ASN A 169 -11.38 12.50 -19.89
C ASN A 169 -12.19 13.69 -20.42
N VAL A 170 -12.39 14.75 -19.64
CA VAL A 170 -12.99 16.00 -20.15
C VAL A 170 -12.22 16.54 -21.36
N MET A 171 -10.90 16.43 -21.36
CA MET A 171 -10.03 16.90 -22.44
C MET A 171 -9.69 15.79 -23.43
N ALA A 172 -9.47 14.58 -22.96
CA ALA A 172 -9.06 13.44 -23.80
C ALA A 172 -10.21 12.87 -24.64
N LYS A 173 -11.46 12.97 -24.14
CA LYS A 173 -12.71 12.62 -24.84
C LYS A 173 -12.79 11.17 -25.33
N TYR A 174 -12.25 10.22 -24.57
CA TYR A 174 -12.47 8.81 -24.83
C TYR A 174 -13.92 8.43 -24.56
N ASP A 175 -14.48 7.53 -25.36
CA ASP A 175 -15.82 6.98 -25.18
C ASP A 175 -15.82 5.91 -24.06
N VAL A 176 -15.85 6.39 -22.81
CA VAL A 176 -15.83 5.56 -21.61
C VAL A 176 -16.73 6.12 -20.51
N THR A 177 -17.34 5.23 -19.75
CA THR A 177 -17.98 5.52 -18.46
C THR A 177 -16.96 5.31 -17.35
N ILE A 178 -16.85 6.27 -16.42
CA ILE A 178 -15.94 6.24 -15.25
C ILE A 178 -16.77 6.44 -14.01
N GLU A 179 -16.85 5.42 -13.16
CA GLU A 179 -17.71 5.43 -11.96
C GLU A 179 -17.14 4.56 -10.83
N GLU A 180 -17.46 4.91 -9.58
CA GLU A 180 -17.30 4.01 -8.43
C GLU A 180 -18.47 3.01 -8.43
N ILE A 181 -18.15 1.72 -8.37
CA ILE A 181 -19.15 0.65 -8.40
C ILE A 181 -19.45 0.12 -7.00
N ASP A 182 -20.65 -0.45 -6.79
CA ASP A 182 -21.05 -1.08 -5.52
C ASP A 182 -20.43 -2.48 -5.39
N VAL A 183 -19.11 -2.50 -5.31
CA VAL A 183 -18.28 -3.70 -5.11
C VAL A 183 -17.29 -3.43 -4.00
N CYS A 184 -17.34 -4.22 -2.94
CA CYS A 184 -16.44 -4.07 -1.81
C CYS A 184 -15.51 -5.28 -1.70
N PRO A 185 -14.18 -5.10 -1.73
CA PRO A 185 -13.24 -6.20 -1.55
C PRO A 185 -13.07 -6.61 -0.09
N LEU A 186 -12.88 -7.93 0.08
CA LEU A 186 -12.32 -8.59 1.26
C LEU A 186 -11.01 -9.24 0.88
N GLN A 187 -10.03 -9.27 1.77
CA GLN A 187 -8.82 -10.06 1.58
C GLN A 187 -8.85 -11.33 2.45
N ILE A 188 -8.50 -12.45 1.85
CA ILE A 188 -8.31 -13.77 2.50
C ILE A 188 -6.83 -14.11 2.33
N GLN A 189 -6.04 -13.95 3.41
CA GLN A 189 -4.58 -13.98 3.33
C GLN A 189 -4.00 -15.00 4.32
N GLY A 190 -2.94 -15.69 3.91
CA GLY A 190 -2.21 -16.67 4.73
C GLY A 190 -2.08 -18.05 4.08
N PRO A 191 -1.27 -18.95 4.66
CA PRO A 191 -0.94 -20.24 4.03
C PRO A 191 -2.14 -21.16 3.80
N LYS A 192 -3.23 -21.01 4.55
CA LYS A 192 -4.47 -21.80 4.39
C LYS A 192 -5.53 -21.10 3.51
N SER A 193 -5.22 -19.96 2.91
CA SER A 193 -6.19 -19.19 2.11
C SER A 193 -6.73 -19.96 0.92
N GLU A 194 -5.87 -20.74 0.23
CA GLU A 194 -6.30 -21.58 -0.90
C GLU A 194 -7.20 -22.72 -0.43
N ALA A 195 -6.82 -23.43 0.62
CA ALA A 195 -7.63 -24.54 1.15
C ALA A 195 -9.03 -24.07 1.58
N LEU A 196 -9.11 -22.90 2.25
CA LEU A 196 -10.41 -22.30 2.59
C LEU A 196 -11.24 -22.00 1.34
N LEU A 197 -10.62 -21.41 0.31
CA LEU A 197 -11.35 -21.07 -0.91
C LEU A 197 -11.72 -22.30 -1.74
N VAL A 198 -10.93 -23.37 -1.70
CA VAL A 198 -11.29 -24.66 -2.32
C VAL A 198 -12.52 -25.26 -1.63
N ASP A 199 -12.59 -25.23 -0.30
CA ASP A 199 -13.76 -25.69 0.45
C ASP A 199 -14.99 -24.79 0.22
N LEU A 200 -14.79 -23.51 -0.12
CA LEU A 200 -15.85 -22.55 -0.40
C LEU A 200 -16.38 -22.65 -1.83
N GLU A 201 -15.49 -22.78 -2.84
CA GLU A 201 -15.76 -22.59 -4.28
C GLU A 201 -15.30 -23.76 -5.16
N GLY A 202 -14.66 -24.79 -4.58
CA GLY A 202 -14.14 -25.95 -5.30
C GLY A 202 -12.74 -25.75 -5.88
N GLU A 203 -12.21 -26.82 -6.47
CA GLU A 203 -10.81 -26.95 -6.93
C GLU A 203 -10.39 -25.89 -7.97
N ALA A 204 -11.34 -25.30 -8.71
CA ALA A 204 -11.04 -24.31 -9.75
C ALA A 204 -10.27 -23.08 -9.23
N VAL A 205 -10.40 -22.76 -7.94
CA VAL A 205 -9.68 -21.63 -7.31
C VAL A 205 -8.17 -21.88 -7.30
N SER A 206 -7.72 -23.12 -7.13
CA SER A 206 -6.29 -23.46 -7.10
C SER A 206 -5.58 -23.23 -8.43
N GLU A 207 -6.34 -23.23 -9.54
CA GLU A 207 -5.84 -22.96 -10.89
C GLU A 207 -5.73 -21.47 -11.21
N VAL A 208 -6.25 -20.57 -10.35
CA VAL A 208 -6.16 -19.11 -10.53
C VAL A 208 -4.72 -18.68 -10.31
N PRO A 209 -4.00 -18.22 -11.33
CA PRO A 209 -2.60 -17.81 -11.16
C PRO A 209 -2.50 -16.44 -10.50
N TYR A 210 -1.32 -16.10 -10.01
CA TYR A 210 -1.05 -14.75 -9.45
C TYR A 210 -1.48 -13.63 -10.41
N TYR A 211 -2.25 -12.68 -9.93
CA TYR A 211 -3.03 -11.70 -10.68
C TYR A 211 -4.10 -12.32 -11.61
N GLY A 212 -4.43 -13.60 -11.47
CA GLY A 212 -5.57 -14.19 -12.17
C GLY A 212 -6.89 -13.78 -11.54
N LEU A 213 -7.94 -13.78 -12.33
CA LEU A 213 -9.31 -13.49 -11.92
C LEU A 213 -10.21 -14.70 -12.18
N MET A 214 -11.19 -14.92 -11.30
CA MET A 214 -12.22 -15.95 -11.46
C MET A 214 -13.57 -15.38 -11.03
N GLN A 215 -14.56 -15.47 -11.90
CA GLN A 215 -15.95 -15.19 -11.51
C GLN A 215 -16.54 -16.41 -10.82
N THR A 216 -17.32 -16.17 -9.76
CA THR A 216 -17.96 -17.21 -8.97
C THR A 216 -19.21 -16.67 -8.26
N GLU A 217 -19.87 -17.53 -7.47
CA GLU A 217 -21.04 -17.18 -6.67
C GLU A 217 -20.89 -17.68 -5.23
N ILE A 218 -20.73 -16.77 -4.26
CA ILE A 218 -20.61 -17.09 -2.83
C ILE A 218 -21.95 -16.80 -2.13
N ALA A 219 -22.57 -17.82 -1.55
CA ALA A 219 -23.86 -17.73 -0.87
C ALA A 219 -24.98 -17.06 -1.71
N GLY A 220 -25.02 -17.33 -3.02
CA GLY A 220 -25.99 -16.74 -3.94
C GLY A 220 -25.67 -15.31 -4.36
N VAL A 221 -24.45 -14.85 -4.13
CA VAL A 221 -23.96 -13.52 -4.51
C VAL A 221 -22.87 -13.65 -5.55
N GLU A 222 -23.03 -12.98 -6.70
CA GLU A 222 -21.98 -12.91 -7.69
C GLU A 222 -20.72 -12.27 -7.10
N CYS A 223 -19.58 -12.90 -7.31
CA CYS A 223 -18.28 -12.47 -6.79
C CYS A 223 -17.20 -12.60 -7.87
N LEU A 224 -16.20 -11.74 -7.78
CA LEU A 224 -14.94 -11.91 -8.49
C LEU A 224 -13.86 -12.28 -7.48
N ILE A 225 -13.09 -13.35 -7.72
CA ILE A 225 -11.91 -13.70 -6.93
C ILE A 225 -10.67 -13.29 -7.72
N SER A 226 -9.72 -12.65 -7.06
CA SER A 226 -8.38 -12.34 -7.58
C SER A 226 -7.32 -12.98 -6.72
N GLN A 227 -6.29 -13.62 -7.31
CA GLN A 227 -5.13 -14.04 -6.54
C GLN A 227 -4.16 -12.86 -6.35
N THR A 228 -4.51 -11.99 -5.42
CA THR A 228 -3.78 -10.78 -5.05
C THR A 228 -3.80 -10.59 -3.53
N GLY A 229 -3.05 -9.60 -3.03
CA GLY A 229 -3.04 -9.26 -1.61
C GLY A 229 -1.91 -8.32 -1.23
N PHE A 230 -1.98 -7.82 -0.02
CA PHE A 230 -1.09 -6.79 0.54
C PHE A 230 -0.13 -7.34 1.62
N THR A 231 0.27 -8.61 1.52
CA THR A 231 1.04 -9.29 2.58
C THR A 231 2.37 -9.88 2.13
N GLY A 232 2.50 -10.18 0.84
CA GLY A 232 3.56 -11.04 0.34
C GLY A 232 3.38 -12.53 0.70
N GLU A 233 2.27 -12.89 1.37
CA GLU A 233 1.81 -14.27 1.55
C GLU A 233 0.94 -14.71 0.36
N LYS A 234 0.67 -16.02 0.28
CA LYS A 234 -0.39 -16.52 -0.60
C LYS A 234 -1.72 -15.97 -0.11
N GLY A 235 -2.53 -15.47 -1.02
CA GLY A 235 -3.81 -14.91 -0.64
C GLY A 235 -4.65 -14.52 -1.85
N TYR A 236 -5.89 -14.15 -1.55
CA TYR A 236 -6.91 -13.81 -2.53
C TYR A 236 -7.69 -12.61 -2.06
N GLU A 237 -8.29 -11.92 -3.01
CA GLU A 237 -9.28 -10.88 -2.79
C GLU A 237 -10.61 -11.31 -3.36
N VAL A 238 -11.68 -11.10 -2.60
CA VAL A 238 -13.06 -11.44 -2.96
C VAL A 238 -13.82 -10.14 -3.12
N TYR A 239 -14.31 -9.86 -4.31
CA TYR A 239 -15.06 -8.69 -4.70
C TYR A 239 -16.53 -9.07 -4.83
N ALA A 240 -17.34 -8.77 -3.82
CA ALA A 240 -18.78 -9.05 -3.84
C ALA A 240 -19.51 -7.97 -4.65
N TYR A 241 -20.34 -8.39 -5.62
CA TYR A 241 -21.20 -7.47 -6.36
C TYR A 241 -22.41 -7.04 -5.51
N ASP A 242 -22.93 -5.84 -5.78
CA ASP A 242 -24.04 -5.25 -5.02
C ASP A 242 -23.80 -5.36 -3.51
N SER A 243 -22.60 -4.99 -3.08
CA SER A 243 -22.10 -5.16 -1.71
C SER A 243 -23.00 -4.51 -0.68
N THR A 244 -23.63 -3.37 -1.01
CA THR A 244 -24.56 -2.68 -0.11
C THR A 244 -25.66 -3.61 0.41
N MET A 245 -26.12 -4.55 -0.40
CA MET A 245 -27.20 -5.50 -0.05
C MET A 245 -26.69 -6.90 0.32
N ASN A 246 -25.49 -7.27 -0.11
CA ASN A 246 -25.04 -8.66 -0.09
C ASN A 246 -23.80 -8.92 0.78
N ALA A 247 -23.13 -7.89 1.26
CA ALA A 247 -21.88 -8.02 2.01
C ALA A 247 -21.97 -9.00 3.19
N GLU A 248 -23.06 -8.96 3.96
CA GLU A 248 -23.27 -9.83 5.12
C GLU A 248 -23.33 -11.32 4.73
N LYS A 249 -23.96 -11.66 3.61
CA LYS A 249 -24.05 -13.06 3.14
C LYS A 249 -22.66 -13.64 2.82
N VAL A 250 -21.89 -12.84 2.07
CA VAL A 250 -20.53 -13.25 1.66
C VAL A 250 -19.61 -13.36 2.88
N TRP A 251 -19.61 -12.34 3.75
CA TRP A 251 -18.83 -12.33 4.98
C TRP A 251 -19.12 -13.52 5.88
N ASN A 252 -20.41 -13.77 6.15
CA ASN A 252 -20.82 -14.86 7.04
C ASN A 252 -20.47 -16.24 6.45
N ARG A 253 -20.63 -16.43 5.13
CA ARG A 253 -20.26 -17.68 4.49
C ARG A 253 -18.77 -17.95 4.52
N ILE A 254 -17.94 -16.92 4.27
CA ILE A 254 -16.48 -17.04 4.39
C ILE A 254 -16.08 -17.40 5.83
N ARG A 255 -16.70 -16.78 6.83
CA ARG A 255 -16.41 -17.06 8.23
C ARG A 255 -16.84 -18.49 8.63
N GLU A 256 -18.01 -18.93 8.21
CA GLU A 256 -18.53 -20.27 8.47
C GLU A 256 -17.56 -21.35 7.95
N VAL A 257 -17.16 -21.28 6.68
CA VAL A 257 -16.19 -22.22 6.10
C VAL A 257 -14.82 -22.06 6.74
N GLY A 258 -14.46 -20.83 7.06
CA GLY A 258 -13.18 -20.46 7.67
C GLY A 258 -12.94 -21.04 9.06
N GLU A 259 -13.99 -21.44 9.82
CA GLU A 259 -13.84 -22.06 11.14
C GLU A 259 -12.96 -23.33 11.07
N ALA A 260 -13.11 -24.14 10.03
CA ALA A 260 -12.30 -25.35 9.83
C ALA A 260 -10.81 -25.06 9.54
N HIS A 261 -10.49 -23.82 9.13
CA HIS A 261 -9.15 -23.38 8.76
C HIS A 261 -8.49 -22.47 9.81
N ASN A 262 -9.11 -22.28 10.99
CA ASN A 262 -8.71 -21.31 12.02
C ASN A 262 -8.74 -19.86 11.49
N LEU A 263 -9.73 -19.51 10.69
CA LEU A 263 -9.87 -18.15 10.17
C LEU A 263 -9.99 -17.12 11.29
N MET A 264 -9.14 -16.12 11.24
CA MET A 264 -9.20 -14.97 12.14
C MET A 264 -9.51 -13.69 11.35
N VAL A 265 -10.45 -12.88 11.87
CA VAL A 265 -10.65 -11.52 11.35
C VAL A 265 -9.58 -10.62 11.95
N ILE A 266 -8.79 -9.96 11.10
CA ILE A 266 -7.72 -9.07 11.54
C ILE A 266 -7.71 -7.75 10.77
N ALA A 267 -6.96 -6.78 11.29
CA ALA A 267 -6.63 -5.56 10.57
C ALA A 267 -5.52 -5.80 9.53
N PRO A 268 -5.41 -4.97 8.47
CA PRO A 268 -4.31 -5.05 7.53
C PRO A 268 -2.95 -5.06 8.22
N ALA A 269 -2.17 -6.12 7.96
CA ALA A 269 -0.94 -6.41 8.70
C ALA A 269 0.25 -5.60 8.18
N HIS A 270 0.42 -4.38 8.69
CA HIS A 270 1.50 -3.47 8.26
C HIS A 270 2.90 -4.07 8.40
N HIS A 271 3.17 -4.78 9.49
CA HIS A 271 4.45 -5.46 9.71
C HIS A 271 4.77 -6.43 8.57
N ARG A 272 3.77 -7.13 8.01
CA ARG A 272 4.01 -8.12 6.96
C ARG A 272 4.25 -7.47 5.61
N ARG A 273 3.46 -6.42 5.23
CA ARG A 273 3.66 -5.69 4.00
C ARG A 273 5.02 -4.98 3.98
N ILE A 274 5.45 -4.40 5.11
CA ILE A 274 6.77 -3.75 5.25
C ILE A 274 7.87 -4.76 4.99
N ALA A 275 7.83 -5.92 5.64
CA ALA A 275 8.81 -6.99 5.43
C ALA A 275 8.88 -7.45 3.96
N ALA A 276 7.74 -7.48 3.27
CA ALA A 276 7.65 -7.81 1.85
C ALA A 276 8.03 -6.65 0.91
N GLY A 277 8.34 -5.46 1.44
CA GLY A 277 8.67 -4.27 0.63
C GLY A 277 7.49 -3.67 -0.13
N ILE A 278 6.26 -3.93 0.32
CA ILE A 278 5.05 -3.38 -0.30
C ILE A 278 4.77 -2.00 0.28
N LEU A 279 4.73 -0.99 -0.60
CA LEU A 279 4.52 0.40 -0.22
C LEU A 279 3.06 0.68 0.13
N SER A 280 2.82 1.71 0.92
CA SER A 280 1.50 2.22 1.24
C SER A 280 1.40 3.69 0.80
N TYR A 281 0.46 3.98 -0.11
CA TYR A 281 0.21 5.34 -0.57
C TYR A 281 -0.29 6.21 0.59
N GLY A 282 0.16 7.46 0.63
CA GLY A 282 -0.06 8.39 1.73
C GLY A 282 0.90 8.20 2.90
N GLN A 283 1.66 7.10 2.93
CA GLN A 283 2.64 6.81 3.98
C GLN A 283 4.07 6.71 3.42
N ASP A 284 4.33 5.81 2.47
CA ASP A 284 5.67 5.59 1.89
C ASP A 284 5.88 6.35 0.58
N LEU A 285 4.82 6.73 -0.08
CA LEU A 285 4.81 7.56 -1.28
C LEU A 285 3.51 8.37 -1.32
N ASP A 286 3.55 9.48 -2.05
CA ASP A 286 2.42 10.38 -2.23
C ASP A 286 2.53 11.15 -3.56
N HIS A 287 1.68 12.18 -3.74
CA HIS A 287 1.65 13.01 -4.94
C HIS A 287 2.91 13.89 -5.16
N GLU A 288 3.87 13.89 -4.24
CA GLU A 288 5.19 14.50 -4.40
C GLU A 288 6.27 13.49 -4.78
N SER A 289 5.97 12.20 -4.67
CA SER A 289 6.92 11.12 -4.93
C SER A 289 7.07 10.86 -6.42
N ASN A 290 8.31 10.60 -6.87
CA ASN A 290 8.57 10.10 -8.22
C ASN A 290 8.82 8.58 -8.15
N PRO A 291 8.36 7.77 -9.13
CA PRO A 291 8.55 6.32 -9.12
C PRO A 291 10.01 5.86 -8.92
N PHE A 292 10.96 6.60 -9.48
CA PHE A 292 12.39 6.27 -9.34
C PHE A 292 12.94 6.57 -7.94
N GLN A 293 12.27 7.44 -7.19
CA GLN A 293 12.64 7.81 -5.83
C GLN A 293 12.18 6.75 -4.81
N CYS A 294 11.12 5.99 -5.12
CA CYS A 294 10.43 5.10 -4.19
C CYS A 294 10.39 3.63 -4.66
N TYR A 295 11.43 3.14 -5.31
CA TYR A 295 11.56 1.74 -5.78
C TYR A 295 10.57 1.30 -6.89
N LEU A 296 9.74 2.19 -7.41
CA LEU A 296 8.75 1.88 -8.45
C LEU A 296 9.25 2.18 -9.88
N GLY A 297 10.51 2.58 -10.08
CA GLY A 297 11.08 2.90 -11.41
C GLY A 297 10.93 1.77 -12.43
N HIS A 298 10.89 0.51 -11.97
CA HIS A 298 10.65 -0.67 -12.81
C HIS A 298 9.22 -0.71 -13.40
N MET A 299 8.30 0.05 -12.85
CA MET A 299 6.92 0.18 -13.35
C MET A 299 6.78 1.22 -14.47
N VAL A 300 7.88 1.89 -14.81
CA VAL A 300 8.00 2.82 -15.94
C VAL A 300 8.80 2.15 -17.06
N PRO A 301 8.19 1.30 -17.93
CA PRO A 301 8.94 0.51 -18.90
C PRO A 301 9.44 1.36 -20.06
N LYS A 302 10.70 1.16 -20.44
CA LYS A 302 11.30 1.77 -21.64
C LYS A 302 10.61 1.30 -22.95
N SER A 303 9.96 0.13 -22.91
CA SER A 303 9.39 -0.52 -24.10
C SER A 303 7.99 -0.04 -24.47
N LYS A 304 7.36 0.82 -23.67
CA LYS A 304 6.05 1.38 -24.00
C LYS A 304 6.21 2.55 -24.97
N SER A 305 5.87 2.30 -26.25
CA SER A 305 5.93 3.31 -27.32
C SER A 305 4.74 4.27 -27.27
N ALA A 306 3.56 3.79 -26.87
CA ALA A 306 2.37 4.61 -26.72
C ALA A 306 2.61 5.76 -25.74
N ASP A 307 1.95 6.87 -26.00
CA ASP A 307 1.98 8.01 -25.10
C ASP A 307 1.17 7.75 -23.82
N TYR A 308 1.57 8.42 -22.73
CA TYR A 308 0.87 8.36 -21.44
C TYR A 308 1.21 9.59 -20.59
N ILE A 309 0.36 9.90 -19.62
CA ILE A 309 0.55 11.07 -18.75
C ILE A 309 1.85 10.92 -17.96
N GLY A 310 2.69 11.97 -18.02
CA GLY A 310 3.98 12.03 -17.31
C GLY A 310 5.15 11.36 -18.05
N LYS A 311 4.94 10.81 -19.25
CA LYS A 311 5.98 10.09 -20.01
C LYS A 311 7.26 10.90 -20.17
N GLN A 312 7.16 12.12 -20.67
CA GLN A 312 8.33 12.98 -20.91
C GLN A 312 9.13 13.20 -19.61
N ALA A 313 8.48 13.61 -18.53
CA ALA A 313 9.14 13.88 -17.25
C ALA A 313 9.80 12.63 -16.67
N LEU A 314 9.18 11.46 -16.83
CA LEU A 314 9.72 10.17 -16.36
C LEU A 314 10.91 9.71 -17.21
N GLU A 315 10.90 9.94 -18.52
CA GLU A 315 12.02 9.67 -19.43
C GLU A 315 13.22 10.58 -19.12
N GLU A 316 13.00 11.88 -18.94
CA GLU A 316 14.02 12.84 -18.54
C GLU A 316 14.64 12.49 -17.17
N THR A 317 13.79 12.09 -16.19
CA THR A 317 14.25 11.61 -14.88
C THR A 317 15.18 10.41 -15.02
N ARG A 318 14.79 9.43 -15.83
CA ARG A 318 15.60 8.23 -16.10
C ARG A 318 16.94 8.57 -16.76
N GLU A 319 16.94 9.49 -17.72
CA GLU A 319 18.16 9.93 -18.39
C GLU A 319 19.14 10.58 -17.42
N LEU A 320 18.64 11.41 -16.50
CA LEU A 320 19.45 12.02 -15.44
C LEU A 320 20.07 10.94 -14.54
N ILE A 321 19.28 9.98 -14.08
CA ILE A 321 19.78 8.88 -13.23
C ILE A 321 20.83 8.05 -13.98
N ASN A 322 20.60 7.70 -15.24
CA ASN A 322 21.57 6.95 -16.06
C ASN A 322 22.87 7.74 -16.28
N ALA A 323 22.81 9.06 -16.26
CA ALA A 323 23.98 9.94 -16.33
C ALA A 323 24.68 10.14 -14.96
N GLY A 324 24.25 9.43 -13.91
CA GLY A 324 24.76 9.56 -12.54
C GLY A 324 24.32 10.86 -11.84
N LYS A 325 23.30 11.52 -12.36
CA LYS A 325 22.71 12.74 -11.78
C LYS A 325 21.37 12.37 -11.14
N HIS A 326 21.32 12.40 -9.82
CA HIS A 326 20.07 12.17 -9.11
C HIS A 326 19.27 13.48 -9.01
N PRO A 327 18.05 13.55 -9.60
CA PRO A 327 17.22 14.78 -9.52
C PRO A 327 16.54 14.94 -8.15
N PHE A 328 16.70 13.96 -7.25
CA PHE A 328 16.08 13.96 -5.93
C PHE A 328 17.10 14.26 -4.84
N SER A 329 16.68 14.98 -3.81
CA SER A 329 17.47 15.16 -2.58
C SER A 329 17.49 13.88 -1.74
N HIS A 330 16.36 13.17 -1.68
CA HIS A 330 16.14 11.95 -0.88
C HIS A 330 15.65 10.80 -1.75
N THR A 331 15.89 9.58 -1.26
CA THR A 331 15.35 8.34 -1.85
C THR A 331 14.89 7.40 -0.75
N LEU A 332 13.90 6.58 -1.05
CA LEU A 332 13.41 5.54 -0.15
C LEU A 332 14.47 4.45 0.04
N VAL A 333 14.64 3.99 1.27
CA VAL A 333 15.55 2.88 1.63
C VAL A 333 14.90 2.00 2.68
N GLY A 334 15.40 0.77 2.82
CA GLY A 334 15.12 -0.08 3.96
C GLY A 334 16.10 0.20 5.10
N LEU A 335 15.61 0.21 6.33
CA LEU A 335 16.43 0.31 7.54
C LEU A 335 16.22 -0.92 8.43
N LYS A 336 17.30 -1.42 9.03
CA LYS A 336 17.28 -2.18 10.29
C LYS A 336 17.51 -1.22 11.42
N ILE A 337 16.73 -1.32 12.50
CA ILE A 337 16.78 -0.38 13.62
C ILE A 337 16.93 -1.16 14.92
N GLY A 338 17.81 -0.69 15.80
CA GLY A 338 17.97 -1.21 17.15
C GLY A 338 16.79 -0.89 18.08
N GLY A 339 16.99 -1.10 19.37
CA GLY A 339 16.03 -0.75 20.41
C GLY A 339 14.98 -1.81 20.67
N LYS A 340 13.94 -1.41 21.42
CA LYS A 340 12.82 -2.30 21.76
C LYS A 340 11.97 -2.61 20.55
N PRO A 341 11.27 -3.77 20.51
CA PRO A 341 10.30 -4.07 19.46
C PRO A 341 9.26 -2.97 19.26
N ILE A 342 9.06 -2.57 18.00
CA ILE A 342 8.02 -1.60 17.61
C ILE A 342 6.78 -2.42 17.27
N GLU A 343 5.81 -2.44 18.18
CA GLU A 343 4.64 -3.33 18.10
C GLU A 343 3.32 -2.57 17.85
N ASP A 344 3.40 -1.26 17.61
CA ASP A 344 2.21 -0.44 17.30
C ASP A 344 2.47 0.49 16.10
N TYR A 345 1.38 1.04 15.58
CA TYR A 345 1.42 1.99 14.47
C TYR A 345 2.14 3.27 14.87
N ALA A 346 3.08 3.71 14.04
CA ALA A 346 3.64 5.04 14.17
C ALA A 346 2.56 6.08 13.83
N PRO A 347 2.23 6.99 14.75
CA PRO A 347 1.21 8.00 14.51
C PRO A 347 1.73 9.12 13.60
N ASP A 348 3.04 9.20 13.44
CA ASP A 348 3.74 10.25 12.72
C ASP A 348 5.03 9.72 12.07
N PHE A 349 5.67 10.48 11.20
CA PHE A 349 6.99 10.17 10.68
C PHE A 349 8.06 10.45 11.73
N TRP A 350 9.02 9.54 11.86
CA TRP A 350 10.11 9.66 12.82
C TRP A 350 11.39 10.13 12.13
N LEU A 351 12.22 10.87 12.84
CA LEU A 351 13.44 11.45 12.26
C LEU A 351 14.53 10.40 12.04
N VAL A 352 15.30 10.63 10.99
CA VAL A 352 16.59 9.97 10.75
C VAL A 352 17.68 11.05 10.79
N SER A 353 18.79 10.77 11.48
CA SER A 353 19.97 11.63 11.53
C SER A 353 21.23 10.87 11.14
N ASP A 354 22.30 11.60 10.87
CA ASP A 354 23.64 11.00 10.69
C ASP A 354 24.17 10.47 12.02
N GLU A 355 24.96 9.39 12.00
CA GLU A 355 25.56 8.82 13.21
C GLU A 355 26.41 9.85 14.02
N SER A 356 26.91 10.86 13.35
CA SER A 356 27.75 11.92 13.93
C SER A 356 27.03 13.20 14.31
N SER A 357 25.71 13.30 14.12
CA SER A 357 24.95 14.52 14.31
C SER A 357 23.48 14.24 14.61
N ASP A 358 22.92 14.96 15.56
CA ASP A 358 21.48 14.88 15.89
C ASP A 358 20.60 15.69 14.89
N ALA A 359 21.21 16.38 13.94
CA ALA A 359 20.45 17.14 12.95
C ALA A 359 19.69 16.18 12.01
N PRO A 360 18.36 16.37 11.83
CA PRO A 360 17.58 15.53 10.95
C PRO A 360 18.05 15.64 9.51
N ILE A 361 18.23 14.49 8.86
CA ILE A 361 18.58 14.38 7.45
C ILE A 361 17.54 13.58 6.65
N GLY A 362 16.60 12.94 7.32
CA GLY A 362 15.59 12.11 6.67
C GLY A 362 14.47 11.73 7.65
N TRP A 363 13.58 10.85 7.21
CA TRP A 363 12.43 10.43 7.99
C TRP A 363 12.03 8.98 7.71
N ILE A 364 11.51 8.31 8.73
CA ILE A 364 10.93 6.97 8.68
C ILE A 364 9.45 7.11 8.35
N THR A 365 8.97 6.32 7.39
CA THR A 365 7.58 6.31 6.97
C THR A 365 6.79 5.13 7.55
N SER A 366 7.42 3.97 7.63
CA SER A 366 6.75 2.72 8.00
C SER A 366 7.68 1.84 8.85
N PRO A 367 7.73 2.06 10.17
CA PRO A 367 8.50 1.22 11.07
C PRO A 367 7.65 0.07 11.61
N TRP A 368 8.27 -1.11 11.86
CA TRP A 368 7.66 -2.21 12.59
C TRP A 368 8.70 -3.24 13.06
N TYR A 369 8.38 -3.98 14.13
CA TYR A 369 9.17 -5.14 14.52
C TYR A 369 8.85 -6.33 13.61
N SER A 370 9.86 -6.95 13.04
CA SER A 370 9.73 -8.20 12.27
C SER A 370 10.08 -9.40 13.14
N PRO A 371 9.10 -10.24 13.53
CA PRO A 371 9.38 -11.43 14.33
C PRO A 371 10.25 -12.46 13.60
N GLU A 372 10.12 -12.54 12.26
CA GLU A 372 10.90 -13.45 11.42
C GLU A 372 12.39 -13.05 11.36
N LEU A 373 12.66 -11.74 11.36
CA LEU A 373 14.02 -11.20 11.29
C LEU A 373 14.58 -10.85 12.69
N GLU A 374 13.76 -10.97 13.73
CA GLU A 374 14.08 -10.64 15.12
C GLU A 374 14.66 -9.23 15.29
N THR A 375 14.14 -8.28 14.50
CA THR A 375 14.63 -6.89 14.50
C THR A 375 13.55 -5.92 14.05
N ASN A 376 13.67 -4.65 14.45
CA ASN A 376 12.87 -3.59 13.87
C ASN A 376 13.33 -3.34 12.43
N ILE A 377 12.38 -3.21 11.52
CA ILE A 377 12.57 -2.83 10.12
C ILE A 377 11.77 -1.59 9.82
N ALA A 378 12.23 -0.78 8.88
CA ALA A 378 11.48 0.39 8.46
C ALA A 378 11.76 0.76 7.00
N MET A 379 10.78 1.39 6.39
CA MET A 379 10.96 2.19 5.18
C MET A 379 11.27 3.63 5.60
N ALA A 380 12.23 4.27 4.93
CA ALA A 380 12.64 5.62 5.27
C ALA A 380 13.16 6.38 4.05
N TYR A 381 12.98 7.69 4.05
CA TYR A 381 13.65 8.57 3.10
C TYR A 381 14.94 9.11 3.71
N VAL A 382 16.04 8.94 2.99
CA VAL A 382 17.35 9.48 3.36
C VAL A 382 17.97 10.23 2.17
N PRO A 383 18.92 11.15 2.40
CA PRO A 383 19.66 11.79 1.31
C PRO A 383 20.26 10.74 0.38
N VAL A 384 20.20 10.96 -0.93
CA VAL A 384 20.77 10.01 -1.93
C VAL A 384 22.21 9.65 -1.60
N ALA A 385 23.02 10.57 -1.11
CA ALA A 385 24.40 10.33 -0.70
C ALA A 385 24.54 9.38 0.52
N LYS A 386 23.45 9.11 1.23
CA LYS A 386 23.40 8.23 2.41
C LYS A 386 22.61 6.94 2.17
N SER A 387 22.20 6.66 0.94
CA SER A 387 21.35 5.52 0.59
C SER A 387 22.10 4.20 0.33
N ALA A 388 23.44 4.22 0.34
CA ALA A 388 24.24 3.02 0.09
C ALA A 388 24.02 1.96 1.19
N LEU A 389 23.93 0.68 0.80
CA LEU A 389 23.80 -0.45 1.73
C LEU A 389 24.93 -0.43 2.76
N GLY A 390 24.61 -0.70 4.03
CA GLY A 390 25.54 -0.66 5.15
C GLY A 390 25.82 0.74 5.70
N THR A 391 25.20 1.78 5.15
CA THR A 391 25.30 3.13 5.72
C THR A 391 24.71 3.16 7.12
N ARG A 392 25.46 3.66 8.09
CA ARG A 392 25.04 3.79 9.49
C ARG A 392 24.39 5.14 9.71
N LEU A 393 23.28 5.11 10.39
CA LEU A 393 22.41 6.24 10.70
C LEU A 393 21.87 6.11 12.11
N GLN A 394 21.13 7.11 12.56
CA GLN A 394 20.32 7.06 13.77
C GLN A 394 18.85 7.23 13.42
N ALA A 395 18.00 6.40 14.01
CA ALA A 395 16.54 6.51 13.97
C ALA A 395 16.06 7.06 15.31
N TRP A 396 15.30 8.12 15.32
CA TRP A 396 14.76 8.76 16.53
C TRP A 396 13.40 8.15 16.87
N LEU A 397 13.39 7.22 17.84
CA LEU A 397 12.18 6.55 18.28
C LEU A 397 11.51 7.36 19.39
N PRO A 398 10.18 7.50 19.42
CA PRO A 398 9.48 8.14 20.53
C PRO A 398 9.62 7.31 21.81
N ASP A 399 9.80 7.97 22.93
CA ASP A 399 9.85 7.31 24.25
C ASP A 399 8.46 6.81 24.68
N GLU A 400 7.44 7.57 24.30
CA GLU A 400 6.03 7.27 24.52
C GLU A 400 5.23 7.68 23.27
N TYR A 401 4.00 7.20 23.15
CA TYR A 401 3.10 7.60 22.08
C TYR A 401 2.97 9.14 22.00
N LEU A 402 3.25 9.71 20.85
CA LEU A 402 3.33 11.14 20.60
C LEU A 402 4.47 11.90 21.32
N ASN A 403 5.35 11.23 22.04
CA ASN A 403 6.52 11.86 22.64
C ASN A 403 7.69 11.92 21.65
N TYR A 404 7.71 12.95 20.85
CA TYR A 404 8.68 13.16 19.78
C TYR A 404 9.58 14.37 20.10
N PRO A 405 10.90 14.35 19.83
CA PRO A 405 11.62 13.40 18.96
C PRO A 405 12.06 12.08 19.64
N GLY A 406 11.91 11.88 20.96
CA GLY A 406 12.33 10.68 21.65
C GLY A 406 13.85 10.52 21.78
N HIS A 407 14.35 9.28 21.61
CA HIS A 407 15.77 8.93 21.72
C HIS A 407 16.31 8.30 20.43
N PRO A 408 17.62 8.46 20.15
CA PRO A 408 18.24 7.87 18.96
C PRO A 408 18.56 6.39 19.18
N GLU A 409 18.23 5.58 18.19
CA GLU A 409 18.64 4.19 18.06
C GLU A 409 19.50 4.00 16.83
N ARG A 410 20.42 3.02 16.88
CA ARG A 410 21.25 2.69 15.71
C ARG A 410 20.38 2.19 14.58
N ALA A 411 20.66 2.69 13.37
CA ALA A 411 20.02 2.25 12.14
C ALA A 411 21.06 1.94 11.07
N GLU A 412 20.75 1.00 10.19
CA GLU A 412 21.58 0.62 9.06
C GLU A 412 20.74 0.50 7.80
N VAL A 413 21.20 1.10 6.70
CA VAL A 413 20.57 0.94 5.39
C VAL A 413 20.75 -0.48 4.89
N VAL A 414 19.64 -1.16 4.61
CA VAL A 414 19.62 -2.55 4.17
C VAL A 414 18.79 -2.71 2.89
N GLN A 415 18.95 -3.88 2.25
CA GLN A 415 18.20 -4.24 1.05
C GLN A 415 16.69 -4.34 1.34
N MET A 416 15.86 -3.81 0.43
CA MET A 416 14.42 -4.11 0.33
C MET A 416 14.13 -4.96 -0.92
N PRO A 417 13.13 -5.86 -0.85
CA PRO A 417 12.35 -6.23 0.32
C PRO A 417 13.21 -6.90 1.39
N PHE A 418 12.80 -6.81 2.65
CA PHE A 418 13.53 -7.42 3.78
C PHE A 418 13.40 -8.95 3.78
N ARG A 419 12.36 -9.46 3.14
CA ARG A 419 12.11 -10.89 2.89
C ARG A 419 11.50 -11.07 1.50
N PRO A 420 11.74 -12.20 0.82
CA PRO A 420 11.07 -12.51 -0.42
C PRO A 420 9.56 -12.70 -0.21
N SER A 421 8.73 -12.18 -1.11
CA SER A 421 7.32 -12.56 -1.20
C SER A 421 7.18 -13.95 -1.83
N VAL A 422 6.21 -14.74 -1.38
CA VAL A 422 5.90 -16.04 -2.00
C VAL A 422 5.41 -15.89 -3.45
N ASN A 423 4.87 -14.72 -3.77
CA ASN A 423 4.33 -14.39 -5.08
C ASN A 423 5.32 -13.62 -5.98
N MET A 424 6.58 -13.46 -5.56
CA MET A 424 7.59 -12.79 -6.37
C MET A 424 7.84 -13.52 -7.68
N SER A 425 7.79 -12.78 -8.78
CA SER A 425 8.33 -13.24 -10.06
C SER A 425 9.84 -13.51 -9.95
N SER A 426 10.38 -14.34 -10.85
CA SER A 426 11.83 -14.60 -10.90
C SER A 426 12.67 -13.33 -11.04
N ARG A 427 12.14 -12.28 -11.67
CA ARG A 427 12.80 -10.99 -11.85
C ARG A 427 12.78 -10.16 -10.55
N GLU A 428 11.70 -10.18 -9.81
CA GLU A 428 11.60 -9.54 -8.49
C GLU A 428 12.49 -10.25 -7.47
N ARG A 429 12.56 -11.58 -7.51
CA ARG A 429 13.53 -12.37 -6.70
C ARG A 429 14.97 -11.99 -7.02
N ALA A 430 15.33 -11.87 -8.32
CA ALA A 430 16.66 -11.48 -8.72
C ALA A 430 17.06 -10.09 -8.19
N ARG A 431 16.09 -9.15 -8.11
CA ARG A 431 16.27 -7.83 -7.49
C ARG A 431 16.43 -7.92 -5.98
N ALA A 432 15.56 -8.68 -5.32
CA ALA A 432 15.63 -8.89 -3.87
C ALA A 432 16.96 -9.54 -3.44
N GLU A 433 17.57 -10.32 -4.32
CA GLU A 433 18.87 -10.97 -4.11
C GLU A 433 20.05 -10.09 -4.59
N GLY A 434 19.80 -8.82 -4.95
CA GLY A 434 20.84 -7.89 -5.40
C GLY A 434 21.45 -8.20 -6.76
N ARG A 435 20.80 -9.04 -7.57
CA ARG A 435 21.33 -9.51 -8.87
C ARG A 435 20.89 -8.69 -10.08
N ASP A 436 19.92 -7.79 -9.93
CA ASP A 436 19.38 -6.98 -11.04
C ASP A 436 19.06 -5.56 -10.59
N TYR A 437 20.01 -4.65 -10.72
CA TYR A 437 19.86 -3.21 -10.47
C TYR A 437 19.67 -2.37 -11.73
N ALA A 438 19.49 -2.99 -12.91
CA ALA A 438 19.30 -2.24 -14.15
C ALA A 438 17.88 -1.68 -14.22
N TYR A 439 17.74 -0.37 -14.01
CA TYR A 439 16.55 0.43 -14.29
C TYR A 439 16.26 0.49 -15.81
#